data_fe2e245781ac8b2a61e10a8ab2167c17
#
_entry.id   fe2e245781ac8b2a61e10a8ab2167c17
#
_cell.length_a   1.000
_cell.length_b   1.000
_cell.length_c   1.000
_cell.angle_alpha   90.00
_cell.angle_beta   90.00
_cell.angle_gamma   90.00
#
_symmetry.space_group_name_H-M   'P 1'
#
loop_
_entity.id
_entity.type
_entity.pdbx_description
1 polymer ?
#
loop_
_entity_poly.entity_id
_entity_poly.type
_entity_poly.pdbx_seq_one_letter_code
_entity_poly.pdbx_strand_id
1 'polypeptide(L)'
;GIGDGSFKMGEVYKASGTPSYMSVGDFDNDKNLDIAVAFNGVRVNFIRLFHGNGDGTFKPPVKVLGGKQSAFITQYDINNDGRDDLITSSTMNDVIKIFLNNGGNGFISLEDAAAEKGPEYIVPGDFTGDNIPDLAVANRRDASISILQGRGNGTFIFPHFNYPVGANARAMVGADFNDDGLTDLALLIYDKQMLEIILRKNSLPDQIDF
;
A
#
# COMPACT_ATOMS: atom_id res chain seq x y z
N GLY A 1 7.64 -6.86 22.86
CA GLY A 1 7.83 -6.24 24.18
C GLY A 1 7.54 -7.20 25.31
N ILE A 2 8.04 -6.93 26.49
CA ILE A 2 7.77 -7.75 27.71
C ILE A 2 6.84 -7.04 28.71
N GLY A 3 6.21 -5.96 28.29
CA GLY A 3 5.16 -5.26 29.05
C GLY A 3 5.66 -4.18 30.02
N ASP A 4 6.96 -3.97 30.14
CA ASP A 4 7.60 -2.97 31.02
C ASP A 4 8.28 -1.83 30.22
N GLY A 5 8.04 -1.76 28.92
CA GLY A 5 8.70 -0.81 28.01
C GLY A 5 9.99 -1.33 27.38
N SER A 6 10.46 -2.52 27.74
CA SER A 6 11.63 -3.15 27.16
C SER A 6 11.28 -4.18 26.07
N PHE A 7 12.30 -4.56 25.27
CA PHE A 7 12.18 -5.55 24.22
C PHE A 7 13.18 -6.68 24.44
N LYS A 8 12.73 -7.91 24.21
CA LYS A 8 13.61 -9.06 24.09
C LYS A 8 14.06 -9.18 22.62
N MET A 9 15.36 -9.45 22.41
CA MET A 9 15.87 -9.78 21.07
C MET A 9 15.21 -11.07 20.57
N GLY A 10 14.63 -10.99 19.39
CA GLY A 10 14.09 -12.13 18.64
C GLY A 10 15.11 -12.72 17.67
N GLU A 11 14.65 -13.58 16.79
CA GLU A 11 15.47 -14.15 15.72
C GLU A 11 15.76 -13.13 14.62
N VAL A 12 16.84 -13.37 13.85
CA VAL A 12 17.23 -12.54 12.71
C VAL A 12 17.01 -13.30 11.42
N TYR A 13 16.18 -12.78 10.55
CA TYR A 13 15.85 -13.37 9.26
C TYR A 13 16.53 -12.62 8.11
N LYS A 14 17.15 -13.37 7.16
CA LYS A 14 17.77 -12.75 5.99
C LYS A 14 16.71 -12.42 4.93
N ALA A 15 16.54 -11.14 4.64
CA ALA A 15 15.64 -10.68 3.59
C ALA A 15 16.19 -10.96 2.17
N SER A 16 17.49 -10.89 1.95
CA SER A 16 18.20 -11.06 0.65
C SER A 16 17.76 -10.04 -0.41
N GLY A 17 18.59 -9.06 -0.67
CA GLY A 17 18.32 -7.95 -1.59
C GLY A 17 18.37 -6.61 -0.87
N THR A 18 17.82 -5.58 -1.48
CA THR A 18 17.69 -4.24 -0.88
C THR A 18 16.24 -4.06 -0.43
N PRO A 19 15.90 -4.40 0.83
CA PRO A 19 14.53 -4.23 1.32
C PRO A 19 14.19 -2.73 1.37
N SER A 20 12.96 -2.39 0.98
CA SER A 20 12.48 -1.00 0.92
C SER A 20 11.39 -0.74 1.95
N TYR A 21 10.43 -1.62 2.04
CA TYR A 21 9.29 -1.47 2.94
C TYR A 21 8.74 -2.83 3.37
N MET A 22 7.92 -2.86 4.41
CA MET A 22 7.23 -4.07 4.87
C MET A 22 5.80 -3.77 5.28
N SER A 23 4.95 -4.79 5.18
CA SER A 23 3.58 -4.79 5.64
C SER A 23 3.30 -6.03 6.49
N VAL A 24 2.33 -5.95 7.38
CA VAL A 24 1.94 -7.01 8.31
C VAL A 24 0.47 -7.35 8.09
N GLY A 25 0.13 -8.63 7.98
CA GLY A 25 -1.23 -9.13 7.81
C GLY A 25 -1.27 -10.64 8.03
N ASP A 26 -2.45 -11.23 7.97
CA ASP A 26 -2.63 -12.70 7.96
C ASP A 26 -2.82 -13.15 6.51
N PHE A 27 -1.72 -13.53 5.86
CA PHE A 27 -1.73 -13.80 4.43
C PHE A 27 -2.00 -15.26 4.07
N ASP A 28 -1.94 -16.20 5.02
CA ASP A 28 -2.30 -17.61 4.81
C ASP A 28 -3.58 -18.03 5.56
N ASN A 29 -4.22 -17.06 6.24
CA ASN A 29 -5.49 -17.21 6.98
C ASN A 29 -5.39 -18.21 8.14
N ASP A 30 -4.21 -18.30 8.77
CA ASP A 30 -3.95 -19.14 9.94
C ASP A 30 -4.12 -18.40 11.28
N LYS A 31 -4.50 -17.11 11.25
CA LYS A 31 -4.69 -16.16 12.36
C LYS A 31 -3.39 -15.73 13.05
N ASN A 32 -2.24 -16.07 12.51
CA ASN A 32 -0.98 -15.52 12.93
C ASN A 32 -0.58 -14.36 12.02
N LEU A 33 0.12 -13.38 12.57
CA LEU A 33 0.60 -12.26 11.77
C LEU A 33 1.83 -12.65 10.96
N ASP A 34 1.75 -12.40 9.66
CA ASP A 34 2.80 -12.57 8.67
C ASP A 34 3.47 -11.25 8.34
N ILE A 35 4.63 -11.29 7.69
CA ILE A 35 5.33 -10.11 7.19
C ILE A 35 5.59 -10.24 5.69
N ALA A 36 5.13 -9.26 4.91
CA ALA A 36 5.47 -9.10 3.51
C ALA A 36 6.55 -8.02 3.34
N VAL A 37 7.64 -8.34 2.64
CA VAL A 37 8.77 -7.43 2.43
C VAL A 37 8.94 -7.13 0.94
N ALA A 38 8.89 -5.85 0.59
CA ALA A 38 9.16 -5.33 -0.74
C ALA A 38 10.65 -5.00 -0.94
N PHE A 39 11.10 -4.96 -2.19
CA PHE A 39 12.49 -4.69 -2.55
C PHE A 39 12.57 -3.72 -3.71
N ASN A 40 13.37 -2.67 -3.54
CA ASN A 40 13.62 -1.65 -4.56
C ASN A 40 14.92 -1.95 -5.34
N GLY A 41 15.06 -3.15 -5.86
CA GLY A 41 16.26 -3.57 -6.59
C GLY A 41 15.95 -3.97 -8.03
N VAL A 42 16.74 -3.46 -9.01
CA VAL A 42 16.55 -3.76 -10.45
C VAL A 42 16.61 -5.26 -10.81
N ARG A 43 17.23 -6.07 -9.96
CA ARG A 43 17.37 -7.53 -10.16
C ARG A 43 16.39 -8.34 -9.31
N VAL A 44 15.56 -7.70 -8.50
CA VAL A 44 14.58 -8.36 -7.63
C VAL A 44 13.21 -8.27 -8.29
N ASN A 45 12.56 -9.40 -8.51
CA ASN A 45 11.23 -9.51 -9.11
C ASN A 45 10.32 -10.36 -8.23
N PHE A 46 10.33 -10.08 -6.92
CA PHE A 46 9.49 -10.78 -5.95
C PHE A 46 9.32 -9.95 -4.68
N ILE A 47 8.25 -10.24 -3.96
CA ILE A 47 8.03 -9.89 -2.55
C ILE A 47 8.46 -11.12 -1.73
N ARG A 48 9.05 -10.94 -0.56
CA ARG A 48 9.24 -12.02 0.41
C ARG A 48 8.15 -12.02 1.43
N LEU A 49 7.57 -13.18 1.63
CA LEU A 49 6.55 -13.42 2.61
C LEU A 49 7.10 -14.35 3.70
N PHE A 50 7.03 -13.89 4.94
CA PHE A 50 7.43 -14.61 6.15
C PHE A 50 6.16 -14.97 6.92
N HIS A 51 5.74 -16.23 6.87
CA HIS A 51 4.57 -16.69 7.62
C HIS A 51 4.92 -16.85 9.10
N GLY A 52 4.11 -16.28 9.96
CA GLY A 52 4.29 -16.32 11.41
C GLY A 52 3.92 -17.67 12.02
N ASN A 53 4.57 -18.01 13.13
CA ASN A 53 4.20 -19.18 13.94
C ASN A 53 3.33 -18.82 15.15
N GLY A 54 3.00 -17.52 15.33
CA GLY A 54 2.21 -17.01 16.45
C GLY A 54 3.00 -16.80 17.74
N ASP A 55 4.27 -17.15 17.78
CA ASP A 55 5.16 -17.02 18.95
C ASP A 55 6.26 -15.96 18.76
N GLY A 56 6.19 -15.18 17.67
CA GLY A 56 7.20 -14.19 17.30
C GLY A 56 8.31 -14.76 16.40
N THR A 57 8.22 -16.04 16.03
CA THR A 57 9.08 -16.66 15.02
C THR A 57 8.36 -16.83 13.68
N PHE A 58 9.12 -17.03 12.60
CA PHE A 58 8.57 -17.12 11.24
C PHE A 58 9.09 -18.39 10.54
N LYS A 59 8.25 -18.95 9.67
CA LYS A 59 8.58 -20.02 8.74
C LYS A 59 9.64 -19.54 7.72
N PRO A 60 10.38 -20.43 7.05
CA PRO A 60 11.27 -20.04 5.95
C PRO A 60 10.52 -19.22 4.90
N PRO A 61 11.05 -18.05 4.45
CA PRO A 61 10.31 -17.15 3.60
C PRO A 61 10.04 -17.71 2.21
N VAL A 62 8.85 -17.49 1.71
CA VAL A 62 8.45 -17.78 0.34
C VAL A 62 8.53 -16.53 -0.56
N LYS A 63 8.48 -16.72 -1.88
CA LYS A 63 8.50 -15.63 -2.87
C LYS A 63 7.13 -15.49 -3.51
N VAL A 64 6.61 -14.27 -3.53
CA VAL A 64 5.51 -13.84 -4.39
C VAL A 64 6.12 -13.17 -5.62
N LEU A 65 5.96 -13.76 -6.80
CA LEU A 65 6.58 -13.28 -8.03
C LEU A 65 5.84 -12.03 -8.57
N GLY A 66 6.57 -11.16 -9.29
CA GLY A 66 6.00 -9.98 -9.91
C GLY A 66 6.29 -8.66 -9.19
N GLY A 67 6.79 -8.68 -7.95
CA GLY A 67 7.11 -7.49 -7.15
C GLY A 67 8.39 -6.76 -7.59
N LYS A 68 8.56 -6.51 -8.91
CA LYS A 68 9.76 -5.86 -9.44
C LYS A 68 9.83 -4.39 -9.06
N GLN A 69 10.97 -3.99 -8.44
CA GLN A 69 11.24 -2.59 -8.08
C GLN A 69 10.17 -1.96 -7.19
N SER A 70 9.63 -2.75 -6.26
CA SER A 70 8.63 -2.26 -5.32
C SER A 70 9.26 -1.33 -4.29
N ALA A 71 8.85 -0.06 -4.29
CA ALA A 71 9.33 0.95 -3.36
C ALA A 71 8.58 0.90 -2.03
N PHE A 72 7.27 0.67 -2.10
CA PHE A 72 6.35 0.61 -0.98
C PHE A 72 5.47 -0.63 -1.10
N ILE A 73 4.98 -1.14 0.03
CA ILE A 73 4.01 -2.23 0.11
C ILE A 73 3.03 -1.95 1.25
N THR A 74 1.77 -2.22 1.00
CA THR A 74 0.70 -2.23 2.01
C THR A 74 -0.21 -3.42 1.78
N GLN A 75 -1.02 -3.76 2.79
CA GLN A 75 -2.10 -4.74 2.67
C GLN A 75 -3.45 -4.05 2.74
N TYR A 76 -4.42 -4.61 2.07
CA TYR A 76 -5.82 -4.21 2.15
C TYR A 76 -6.69 -5.26 1.42
N ASP A 77 -7.90 -5.49 1.89
CA ASP A 77 -8.89 -6.29 1.15
C ASP A 77 -9.46 -5.43 0.00
N ILE A 78 -8.72 -5.42 -1.14
CA ILE A 78 -9.04 -4.52 -2.27
C ILE A 78 -10.21 -5.00 -3.12
N ASN A 79 -10.63 -6.25 -2.95
CA ASN A 79 -11.72 -6.86 -3.70
C ASN A 79 -12.93 -7.22 -2.83
N ASN A 80 -12.91 -6.88 -1.52
CA ASN A 80 -13.95 -7.16 -0.53
C ASN A 80 -14.27 -8.65 -0.38
N ASP A 81 -13.25 -9.52 -0.45
CA ASP A 81 -13.40 -10.98 -0.28
C ASP A 81 -13.06 -11.48 1.13
N GLY A 82 -12.73 -10.58 2.04
CA GLY A 82 -12.41 -10.83 3.44
C GLY A 82 -10.97 -11.26 3.68
N ARG A 83 -10.07 -11.13 2.71
CA ARG A 83 -8.64 -11.46 2.82
C ARG A 83 -7.78 -10.24 2.52
N ASP A 84 -6.68 -10.12 3.25
CA ASP A 84 -5.68 -9.10 2.98
C ASP A 84 -4.93 -9.40 1.68
N ASP A 85 -5.05 -8.50 0.71
CA ASP A 85 -4.28 -8.50 -0.53
C ASP A 85 -2.98 -7.70 -0.35
N LEU A 86 -2.04 -7.80 -1.28
CA LEU A 86 -0.82 -7.01 -1.29
C LEU A 86 -0.84 -5.99 -2.43
N ILE A 87 -0.53 -4.74 -2.09
CA ILE A 87 -0.50 -3.61 -3.01
C ILE A 87 0.89 -2.99 -2.96
N THR A 88 1.56 -2.84 -4.12
CA THR A 88 2.89 -2.25 -4.16
C THR A 88 3.00 -1.14 -5.21
N SER A 89 3.84 -0.14 -4.93
CA SER A 89 4.21 0.88 -5.92
C SER A 89 5.52 0.51 -6.62
N SER A 90 5.60 0.72 -7.93
CA SER A 90 6.82 0.60 -8.71
C SER A 90 7.23 1.96 -9.25
N THR A 91 8.04 2.68 -8.48
CA THR A 91 8.47 4.05 -8.76
C THR A 91 9.21 4.21 -10.11
N MET A 92 9.85 3.15 -10.58
CA MET A 92 10.61 3.19 -11.84
C MET A 92 9.77 2.87 -13.06
N ASN A 93 8.65 2.15 -12.89
CA ASN A 93 7.77 1.73 -13.99
C ASN A 93 6.48 2.54 -14.03
N ASP A 94 6.26 3.45 -13.07
CA ASP A 94 5.08 4.31 -12.96
C ASP A 94 3.76 3.51 -12.88
N VAL A 95 3.78 2.41 -12.08
CA VAL A 95 2.62 1.52 -11.91
C VAL A 95 2.40 1.12 -10.46
N ILE A 96 1.17 0.75 -10.17
CA ILE A 96 0.75 0.05 -8.96
C ILE A 96 0.51 -1.42 -9.32
N LYS A 97 1.02 -2.32 -8.48
CA LYS A 97 0.86 -3.77 -8.63
C LYS A 97 -0.03 -4.31 -7.56
N ILE A 98 -1.02 -5.10 -7.97
CA ILE A 98 -1.97 -5.75 -7.08
C ILE A 98 -1.71 -7.27 -7.11
N PHE A 99 -1.67 -7.86 -5.93
CA PHE A 99 -1.54 -9.29 -5.73
C PHE A 99 -2.72 -9.75 -4.87
N LEU A 100 -3.73 -10.34 -5.51
CA LEU A 100 -4.90 -10.87 -4.80
C LEU A 100 -4.55 -12.13 -4.04
N ASN A 101 -4.94 -12.18 -2.78
CA ASN A 101 -4.78 -13.33 -1.91
C ASN A 101 -5.79 -14.44 -2.29
N ASN A 102 -5.28 -15.59 -2.71
CA ASN A 102 -6.10 -16.72 -3.16
C ASN A 102 -6.37 -17.77 -2.06
N GLY A 103 -6.34 -17.37 -0.79
CA GLY A 103 -6.75 -18.21 0.34
C GLY A 103 -5.87 -19.46 0.52
N GLY A 104 -4.61 -19.31 0.90
CA GLY A 104 -3.68 -20.43 1.16
C GLY A 104 -3.00 -21.01 -0.09
N ASN A 105 -3.47 -20.65 -1.29
CA ASN A 105 -2.85 -21.02 -2.56
C ASN A 105 -1.86 -19.96 -3.09
N GLY A 106 -1.52 -18.96 -2.25
CA GLY A 106 -0.64 -17.86 -2.58
C GLY A 106 -1.37 -16.68 -3.22
N PHE A 107 -0.65 -15.90 -4.03
CA PHE A 107 -1.14 -14.65 -4.60
C PHE A 107 -1.28 -14.73 -6.11
N ILE A 108 -2.33 -14.10 -6.64
CA ILE A 108 -2.55 -13.89 -8.08
C ILE A 108 -2.14 -12.45 -8.40
N SER A 109 -1.11 -12.28 -9.25
CA SER A 109 -0.74 -10.95 -9.74
C SER A 109 -1.72 -10.52 -10.81
N LEU A 110 -2.35 -9.36 -10.64
CA LEU A 110 -3.18 -8.74 -11.66
C LEU A 110 -2.32 -7.95 -12.67
N GLU A 111 -2.95 -7.44 -13.73
CA GLU A 111 -2.32 -6.48 -14.61
C GLU A 111 -1.94 -5.20 -13.85
N ASP A 112 -0.83 -4.59 -14.24
CA ASP A 112 -0.32 -3.38 -13.61
C ASP A 112 -1.33 -2.23 -13.81
N ALA A 113 -1.71 -1.56 -12.73
CA ALA A 113 -2.49 -0.33 -12.80
C ALA A 113 -1.57 0.85 -13.08
N ALA A 114 -1.91 1.65 -14.10
CA ALA A 114 -1.15 2.85 -14.41
C ALA A 114 -1.25 3.87 -13.27
N ALA A 115 -0.15 4.56 -12.98
CA ALA A 115 -0.08 5.68 -12.05
C ALA A 115 0.63 6.86 -12.73
N GLU A 116 0.65 8.02 -12.10
CA GLU A 116 1.51 9.11 -12.52
C GLU A 116 2.99 8.84 -12.17
N LYS A 117 3.89 9.75 -12.54
CA LYS A 117 5.33 9.49 -12.44
C LYS A 117 5.80 9.37 -11.00
N GLY A 118 6.45 8.25 -10.73
CA GLY A 118 7.11 7.99 -9.46
C GLY A 118 6.15 7.70 -8.31
N PRO A 119 5.18 6.78 -8.45
CA PRO A 119 4.34 6.37 -7.32
C PRO A 119 5.22 5.82 -6.20
N GLU A 120 5.04 6.31 -4.98
CA GLU A 120 5.86 5.95 -3.83
C GLU A 120 5.00 5.46 -2.67
N TYR A 121 4.04 6.26 -2.17
CA TYR A 121 3.16 5.89 -1.08
C TYR A 121 1.75 5.61 -1.56
N ILE A 122 1.08 4.65 -0.91
CA ILE A 122 -0.27 4.22 -1.23
C ILE A 122 -1.08 4.19 0.07
N VAL A 123 -2.25 4.80 0.04
CA VAL A 123 -3.27 4.69 1.08
C VAL A 123 -4.50 4.06 0.45
N PRO A 124 -4.88 2.83 0.84
CA PRO A 124 -6.17 2.26 0.47
C PRO A 124 -7.31 2.89 1.28
N GLY A 125 -8.49 3.00 0.68
CA GLY A 125 -9.70 3.48 1.35
C GLY A 125 -10.82 3.74 0.36
N ASP A 126 -12.02 4.02 0.84
CA ASP A 126 -13.11 4.49 -0.02
C ASP A 126 -13.03 6.01 -0.16
N PHE A 127 -12.43 6.49 -1.25
CA PHE A 127 -12.30 7.92 -1.55
C PHE A 127 -13.44 8.45 -2.44
N THR A 128 -14.26 7.57 -3.02
CA THR A 128 -15.40 7.97 -3.87
C THR A 128 -16.74 7.93 -3.15
N GLY A 129 -16.85 7.22 -2.04
CA GLY A 129 -18.09 7.07 -1.25
C GLY A 129 -19.03 6.00 -1.78
N ASP A 130 -18.52 5.09 -2.59
CA ASP A 130 -19.29 4.01 -3.19
C ASP A 130 -19.16 2.66 -2.44
N ASN A 131 -18.44 2.64 -1.31
CA ASN A 131 -18.08 1.48 -0.49
C ASN A 131 -17.21 0.44 -1.24
N ILE A 132 -16.59 0.85 -2.34
CA ILE A 132 -15.59 0.06 -3.05
C ILE A 132 -14.21 0.60 -2.69
N PRO A 133 -13.22 -0.26 -2.38
CA PRO A 133 -11.88 0.20 -2.09
C PRO A 133 -11.22 0.88 -3.28
N ASP A 134 -10.73 2.10 -3.05
CA ASP A 134 -9.91 2.92 -3.94
C ASP A 134 -8.48 2.98 -3.45
N LEU A 135 -7.59 3.61 -4.21
CA LEU A 135 -6.23 3.93 -3.79
C LEU A 135 -5.94 5.42 -3.96
N ALA A 136 -5.48 6.05 -2.89
CA ALA A 136 -4.75 7.31 -3.00
C ALA A 136 -3.25 7.00 -3.18
N VAL A 137 -2.63 7.58 -4.21
CA VAL A 137 -1.23 7.32 -4.58
C VAL A 137 -0.46 8.63 -4.63
N ALA A 138 0.59 8.75 -3.82
CA ALA A 138 1.49 9.89 -3.87
C ALA A 138 2.54 9.68 -4.97
N ASN A 139 2.51 10.51 -5.99
CA ASN A 139 3.37 10.46 -7.17
C ASN A 139 4.52 11.45 -7.00
N ARG A 140 5.64 10.97 -6.46
CA ARG A 140 6.76 11.82 -6.06
C ARG A 140 7.36 12.63 -7.19
N ARG A 141 7.56 12.04 -8.38
CA ARG A 141 8.20 12.73 -9.52
C ARG A 141 7.25 13.66 -10.26
N ASP A 142 5.95 13.45 -10.10
CA ASP A 142 4.92 14.29 -10.72
C ASP A 142 4.36 15.34 -9.76
N ALA A 143 4.78 15.29 -8.49
CA ALA A 143 4.32 16.18 -7.42
C ALA A 143 2.78 16.24 -7.31
N SER A 144 2.15 15.09 -7.36
CA SER A 144 0.69 14.94 -7.38
C SER A 144 0.23 13.78 -6.51
N ILE A 145 -1.08 13.74 -6.24
CA ILE A 145 -1.79 12.58 -5.71
C ILE A 145 -2.75 12.10 -6.79
N SER A 146 -2.75 10.80 -7.08
CA SER A 146 -3.77 10.17 -7.89
C SER A 146 -4.75 9.41 -7.01
N ILE A 147 -6.06 9.54 -7.31
CA ILE A 147 -7.10 8.66 -6.75
C ILE A 147 -7.48 7.66 -7.85
N LEU A 148 -7.14 6.41 -7.62
CA LEU A 148 -7.49 5.29 -8.50
C LEU A 148 -8.80 4.69 -8.00
N GLN A 149 -9.91 4.99 -8.69
CA GLN A 149 -11.23 4.48 -8.32
C GLN A 149 -11.34 2.97 -8.59
N GLY A 150 -11.71 2.22 -7.55
CA GLY A 150 -11.82 0.77 -7.60
C GLY A 150 -13.03 0.27 -8.39
N ARG A 151 -12.94 -0.98 -8.87
CA ARG A 151 -14.06 -1.72 -9.47
C ARG A 151 -14.58 -2.86 -8.60
N GLY A 152 -14.03 -3.01 -7.37
CA GLY A 152 -14.37 -4.08 -6.45
C GLY A 152 -13.78 -5.46 -6.79
N ASN A 153 -12.85 -5.52 -7.73
CA ASN A 153 -12.19 -6.76 -8.15
C ASN A 153 -10.66 -6.64 -8.20
N GLY A 154 -10.11 -5.59 -7.56
CA GLY A 154 -8.68 -5.27 -7.58
C GLY A 154 -8.21 -4.53 -8.84
N THR A 155 -9.11 -4.16 -9.76
CA THR A 155 -8.81 -3.29 -10.90
C THR A 155 -9.42 -1.91 -10.73
N PHE A 156 -8.95 -0.92 -11.51
CA PHE A 156 -9.33 0.49 -11.35
C PHE A 156 -9.91 1.08 -12.63
N ILE A 157 -10.65 2.19 -12.46
CA ILE A 157 -11.22 2.98 -13.56
C ILE A 157 -10.12 3.93 -14.08
N PHE A 158 -10.05 4.08 -15.40
CA PHE A 158 -9.15 5.03 -16.04
C PHE A 158 -9.98 6.00 -16.93
N PRO A 159 -9.62 7.28 -17.01
CA PRO A 159 -8.54 7.97 -16.31
C PRO A 159 -8.84 8.13 -14.81
N HIS A 160 -7.79 8.16 -13.98
CA HIS A 160 -7.89 8.43 -12.55
C HIS A 160 -7.90 9.95 -12.28
N PHE A 161 -8.37 10.33 -11.09
CA PHE A 161 -8.30 11.73 -10.65
C PHE A 161 -6.88 12.06 -10.21
N ASN A 162 -6.37 13.22 -10.60
CA ASN A 162 -5.01 13.65 -10.28
C ASN A 162 -4.99 15.06 -9.69
N TYR A 163 -4.43 15.20 -8.49
CA TYR A 163 -4.37 16.44 -7.72
C TYR A 163 -2.93 16.90 -7.58
N PRO A 164 -2.56 18.07 -8.12
CA PRO A 164 -1.22 18.60 -7.93
C PRO A 164 -1.03 19.08 -6.49
N VAL A 165 0.01 18.59 -5.81
CA VAL A 165 0.41 19.04 -4.46
C VAL A 165 1.63 19.96 -4.50
N GLY A 166 2.15 20.21 -5.68
CA GLY A 166 3.19 21.21 -5.95
C GLY A 166 4.56 20.90 -5.37
N ALA A 167 4.81 19.70 -4.84
CA ALA A 167 6.11 19.26 -4.35
C ALA A 167 6.15 17.75 -4.03
N ASN A 168 7.34 17.23 -3.72
CA ASN A 168 7.56 15.80 -3.44
C ASN A 168 6.93 15.36 -2.11
N ALA A 169 5.82 14.62 -2.13
CA ALA A 169 5.31 13.92 -0.96
C ALA A 169 6.21 12.73 -0.61
N ARG A 170 6.72 12.71 0.63
CA ARG A 170 7.65 11.66 1.15
C ARG A 170 6.99 10.68 2.07
N ALA A 171 5.80 10.97 2.52
CA ALA A 171 4.92 10.05 3.26
C ALA A 171 3.49 10.54 3.10
N MET A 172 2.56 9.59 3.16
CA MET A 172 1.13 9.86 3.15
C MET A 172 0.45 8.90 4.11
N VAL A 173 -0.52 9.40 4.86
CA VAL A 173 -1.41 8.59 5.69
C VAL A 173 -2.84 9.05 5.48
N GLY A 174 -3.80 8.11 5.64
CA GLY A 174 -5.23 8.40 5.59
C GLY A 174 -5.86 8.23 6.96
N ALA A 175 -6.71 9.16 7.34
CA ALA A 175 -7.58 9.09 8.51
C ALA A 175 -8.71 10.12 8.36
N ASP A 176 -9.78 9.98 9.13
CA ASP A 176 -10.76 11.03 9.30
C ASP A 176 -10.19 12.06 10.31
N PHE A 177 -9.72 13.21 9.79
CA PHE A 177 -9.09 14.23 10.62
C PHE A 177 -10.08 15.30 11.14
N ASN A 178 -11.29 15.30 10.63
CA ASN A 178 -12.32 16.31 10.96
C ASN A 178 -13.61 15.72 11.53
N ASP A 179 -13.67 14.39 11.77
CA ASP A 179 -14.81 13.64 12.30
C ASP A 179 -16.07 13.72 11.40
N ASP A 180 -15.89 13.79 10.06
CA ASP A 180 -17.00 13.81 9.10
C ASP A 180 -17.34 12.41 8.51
N GLY A 181 -16.61 11.38 8.91
CA GLY A 181 -16.78 10.00 8.48
C GLY A 181 -16.09 9.68 7.15
N LEU A 182 -15.35 10.63 6.57
CA LEU A 182 -14.62 10.44 5.31
C LEU A 182 -13.12 10.29 5.57
N THR A 183 -12.44 9.53 4.70
CA THR A 183 -10.99 9.43 4.80
C THR A 183 -10.32 10.62 4.15
N ASP A 184 -9.64 11.43 4.96
CA ASP A 184 -8.77 12.52 4.55
C ASP A 184 -7.34 12.05 4.33
N LEU A 185 -6.47 12.91 3.83
CA LEU A 185 -5.06 12.63 3.60
C LEU A 185 -4.16 13.63 4.33
N ALA A 186 -3.09 13.11 4.96
CA ALA A 186 -2.01 13.93 5.47
C ALA A 186 -0.71 13.57 4.76
N LEU A 187 0.02 14.59 4.27
CA LEU A 187 1.22 14.44 3.46
C LEU A 187 2.41 15.15 4.09
N LEU A 188 3.56 14.49 4.10
CA LEU A 188 4.84 15.15 4.37
C LEU A 188 5.48 15.61 3.07
N ILE A 189 5.54 16.93 2.90
CA ILE A 189 6.14 17.59 1.74
C ILE A 189 7.59 17.93 2.06
N TYR A 190 8.52 17.11 1.60
CA TYR A 190 9.93 17.19 1.98
C TYR A 190 10.58 18.50 1.54
N ASP A 191 10.43 18.89 0.28
CA ASP A 191 11.11 20.05 -0.31
C ASP A 191 10.63 21.38 0.30
N LYS A 192 9.41 21.40 0.83
CA LYS A 192 8.81 22.58 1.49
C LYS A 192 8.90 22.53 3.01
N GLN A 193 9.36 21.39 3.59
CA GLN A 193 9.39 21.16 5.04
C GLN A 193 7.99 21.38 5.70
N MET A 194 6.93 20.87 5.05
CA MET A 194 5.53 21.09 5.46
C MET A 194 4.83 19.76 5.69
N LEU A 195 3.87 19.81 6.61
CA LEU A 195 2.76 18.86 6.70
C LEU A 195 1.56 19.51 6.01
N GLU A 196 1.01 18.85 5.02
CA GLU A 196 -0.21 19.29 4.32
C GLU A 196 -1.35 18.33 4.67
N ILE A 197 -2.50 18.88 5.06
CA ILE A 197 -3.73 18.11 5.31
C ILE A 197 -4.70 18.44 4.17
N ILE A 198 -5.19 17.40 3.53
CA ILE A 198 -6.17 17.47 2.47
C ILE A 198 -7.45 16.83 2.99
N LEU A 199 -8.47 17.66 3.24
CA LEU A 199 -9.77 17.21 3.70
C LEU A 199 -10.63 16.81 2.50
N ARG A 200 -11.14 15.58 2.53
CA ARG A 200 -12.11 15.13 1.56
C ARG A 200 -13.44 15.88 1.79
N LYS A 201 -14.04 16.35 0.71
CA LYS A 201 -15.37 16.97 0.75
C LYS A 201 -16.43 15.96 0.34
N ASN A 202 -17.61 16.08 0.95
CA ASN A 202 -18.78 15.29 0.59
C ASN A 202 -19.38 15.86 -0.71
N SER A 203 -18.73 15.60 -1.86
CA SER A 203 -19.22 15.98 -3.19
C SER A 203 -19.97 14.83 -3.83
N LEU A 204 -20.92 15.14 -4.73
CA LEU A 204 -21.66 14.13 -5.50
C LEU A 204 -20.70 13.20 -6.25
N PRO A 205 -21.09 11.91 -6.52
CA PRO A 205 -20.18 10.84 -6.97
C PRO A 205 -19.43 11.09 -8.27
N ASP A 206 -19.67 12.19 -8.98
CA ASP A 206 -18.98 12.51 -10.24
C ASP A 206 -17.80 13.50 -10.10
N GLN A 207 -17.53 14.00 -8.90
CA GLN A 207 -16.40 14.91 -8.64
C GLN A 207 -15.81 14.62 -7.24
N ILE A 208 -14.58 14.13 -7.20
CA ILE A 208 -13.81 14.14 -5.95
C ILE A 208 -13.20 15.53 -5.82
N ASP A 209 -13.73 16.34 -4.89
CA ASP A 209 -13.16 17.60 -4.47
C ASP A 209 -12.37 17.42 -3.16
N PHE A 210 -11.15 17.95 -3.13
CA PHE A 210 -10.33 18.10 -1.95
C PHE A 210 -10.17 19.58 -1.61
#